data_7528439dc4555024643ba684d79bb003
#
_entry.id   7528439dc4555024643ba684d79bb003
#
_cell.length_a   1.000
_cell.length_b   1.000
_cell.length_c   1.000
_cell.angle_alpha   90.00
_cell.angle_beta   90.00
_cell.angle_gamma   90.00
#
_symmetry.space_group_name_H-M   'P 1'
#
loop_
_entity.id
_entity.type
_entity.pdbx_description
1 polymer ?
#
loop_
_entity_poly.entity_id
_entity_poly.type
_entity_poly.pdbx_seq_one_letter_code
_entity_poly.pdbx_strand_id
1 'polypeptide(L)'
;MGVSLSPEFKKYAWMQLPFTPGLLRLSQRLLGILPVHSPYADICTAKRQAGSLPLTLFYPKDRGLQGSCLIFYHGGGFGHPAAPQHRRLAAFLAREAHCTVLCPEYRLLPRHPYPAAREDALTAYAWAVSAFPWAALALGGDSAGGALAAFAMTDGPQQGLPAPALLLLIYPVLDGTLSTPSMAAFPSTPLWNARCNQAMWSMLLQGADPRPASPLFLPLSHPLPAVYMETAEVDCLRDEGLLYARRLQEAGAAVTCHTLCGAPHGYDIAFSAPRVQALWQARAEALRKAFE
;
A
#
# COMPACT_ATOMS: atom_id res chain seq x y z
N MET A 1 5.50 -19.73 22.34
CA MET A 1 6.86 -19.52 21.83
C MET A 1 6.91 -18.10 21.30
N GLY A 2 7.82 -17.23 21.81
CA GLY A 2 7.92 -15.87 21.32
C GLY A 2 8.44 -15.87 19.88
N VAL A 3 7.67 -15.34 18.95
CA VAL A 3 8.09 -15.15 17.56
C VAL A 3 9.26 -14.17 17.57
N SER A 4 10.41 -14.60 17.05
CA SER A 4 11.64 -13.79 17.03
C SER A 4 11.86 -13.20 15.65
N LEU A 5 12.39 -11.96 15.62
CA LEU A 5 12.81 -11.33 14.37
C LEU A 5 13.95 -12.11 13.70
N SER A 6 13.86 -12.29 12.39
CA SER A 6 14.98 -12.80 11.59
C SER A 6 16.20 -11.84 11.67
N PRO A 7 17.43 -12.37 11.49
CA PRO A 7 18.66 -11.59 11.69
C PRO A 7 18.69 -10.26 10.95
N GLU A 8 18.22 -10.21 9.72
CA GLU A 8 18.19 -9.02 8.86
C GLU A 8 17.30 -7.89 9.42
N PHE A 9 16.33 -8.23 10.28
CA PHE A 9 15.41 -7.25 10.89
C PHE A 9 15.82 -6.84 12.31
N LYS A 10 16.73 -7.55 12.99
CA LYS A 10 17.14 -7.26 14.37
C LYS A 10 17.69 -5.84 14.56
N LYS A 11 18.36 -5.28 13.55
CA LYS A 11 18.88 -3.91 13.60
C LYS A 11 17.78 -2.84 13.69
N TYR A 12 16.53 -3.18 13.37
CA TYR A 12 15.37 -2.27 13.50
C TYR A 12 14.56 -2.49 14.78
N ALA A 13 14.95 -3.45 15.63
CA ALA A 13 14.20 -3.81 16.85
C ALA A 13 13.94 -2.66 17.81
N TRP A 14 14.80 -1.63 17.82
CA TRP A 14 14.67 -0.42 18.64
C TRP A 14 13.72 0.63 18.04
N MET A 15 13.33 0.50 16.77
CA MET A 15 12.50 1.49 16.08
C MET A 15 11.04 1.37 16.48
N GLN A 16 10.64 2.09 17.50
CA GLN A 16 9.26 2.18 17.99
C GLN A 16 8.93 3.67 18.13
N LEU A 17 8.30 4.24 17.11
CA LEU A 17 7.87 5.63 17.13
C LEU A 17 6.37 5.70 17.44
N PRO A 18 5.93 6.52 18.40
CA PRO A 18 4.52 6.68 18.69
C PRO A 18 3.81 7.37 17.53
N PHE A 19 2.57 6.95 17.26
CA PHE A 19 1.74 7.58 16.25
C PHE A 19 0.98 8.76 16.87
N THR A 20 1.53 9.97 16.76
CA THR A 20 0.98 11.18 17.36
C THR A 20 0.85 12.34 16.37
N PRO A 21 -0.11 13.27 16.56
CA PRO A 21 -0.28 14.42 15.67
C PRO A 21 0.99 15.28 15.51
N GLY A 22 1.78 15.41 16.57
CA GLY A 22 3.02 16.19 16.54
C GLY A 22 4.08 15.56 15.63
N LEU A 23 4.33 14.25 15.77
CA LEU A 23 5.26 13.51 14.92
C LEU A 23 4.80 13.44 13.46
N LEU A 24 3.49 13.30 13.22
CA LEU A 24 2.94 13.34 11.87
C LEU A 24 3.21 14.67 11.18
N ARG A 25 2.93 15.81 11.85
CA ARG A 25 3.22 17.14 11.31
C ARG A 25 4.72 17.36 11.05
N LEU A 26 5.57 16.84 11.93
CA LEU A 26 7.02 16.91 11.75
C LEU A 26 7.46 16.09 10.54
N SER A 27 7.03 14.84 10.41
CA SER A 27 7.35 13.98 9.26
C SER A 27 6.85 14.56 7.94
N GLN A 28 5.63 15.16 7.92
CA GLN A 28 5.08 15.80 6.74
C GLN A 28 5.94 16.99 6.28
N ARG A 29 6.47 17.78 7.23
CA ARG A 29 7.40 18.87 6.91
C ARG A 29 8.73 18.36 6.38
N LEU A 30 9.33 17.35 7.05
CA LEU A 30 10.66 16.85 6.70
C LEU A 30 10.64 16.03 5.39
N LEU A 31 9.67 15.14 5.22
CA LEU A 31 9.58 14.31 4.01
C LEU A 31 9.03 15.07 2.80
N GLY A 32 8.17 16.08 3.05
CA GLY A 32 7.58 16.89 1.98
C GLY A 32 8.58 17.78 1.23
N ILE A 33 9.74 18.10 1.83
CA ILE A 33 10.81 18.89 1.18
C ILE A 33 11.83 18.01 0.46
N LEU A 34 11.77 16.68 0.63
CA LEU A 34 12.72 15.79 -0.04
C LEU A 34 12.45 15.74 -1.54
N PRO A 35 13.48 15.89 -2.36
CA PRO A 35 13.31 15.80 -3.81
C PRO A 35 12.83 14.42 -4.23
N VAL A 36 11.96 14.38 -5.24
CA VAL A 36 11.48 13.14 -5.85
C VAL A 36 12.27 12.89 -7.11
N HIS A 37 13.14 11.88 -7.07
CA HIS A 37 13.87 11.38 -8.22
C HIS A 37 14.00 9.86 -8.15
N SER A 38 14.19 9.23 -9.29
CA SER A 38 14.47 7.80 -9.36
C SER A 38 15.92 7.50 -8.97
N PRO A 39 16.19 6.41 -8.24
CA PRO A 39 17.55 5.91 -8.04
C PRO A 39 18.12 5.19 -9.28
N TYR A 40 17.31 4.98 -10.33
CA TYR A 40 17.68 4.30 -11.55
C TYR A 40 17.74 5.28 -12.71
N ALA A 41 18.84 5.28 -13.50
CA ALA A 41 19.08 6.22 -14.60
C ALA A 41 18.15 5.99 -15.81
N ASP A 42 17.60 4.79 -15.94
CA ASP A 42 16.67 4.36 -16.96
C ASP A 42 15.19 4.62 -16.59
N ILE A 43 14.91 5.14 -15.37
CA ILE A 43 13.57 5.50 -14.92
C ILE A 43 13.44 7.01 -14.76
N CYS A 44 12.51 7.57 -15.51
CA CYS A 44 12.12 8.97 -15.42
C CYS A 44 11.05 9.21 -14.37
N THR A 45 10.94 10.47 -13.91
CA THR A 45 9.86 10.92 -13.03
C THR A 45 9.11 12.08 -13.65
N ALA A 46 7.80 12.13 -13.45
CA ALA A 46 6.96 13.25 -13.85
C ALA A 46 5.96 13.58 -12.74
N LYS A 47 5.56 14.85 -12.66
CA LYS A 47 4.46 15.30 -11.80
C LYS A 47 3.22 15.57 -12.65
N ARG A 48 2.06 15.19 -12.13
CA ARG A 48 0.73 15.44 -12.72
C ARG A 48 -0.24 15.85 -11.62
N GLN A 49 -1.45 16.20 -12.02
CA GLN A 49 -2.53 16.49 -11.07
C GLN A 49 -3.84 15.85 -11.55
N ALA A 50 -4.58 15.27 -10.62
CA ALA A 50 -5.97 14.85 -10.78
C ALA A 50 -6.85 15.82 -9.99
N GLY A 51 -7.33 16.89 -10.65
CA GLY A 51 -7.92 18.02 -9.93
C GLY A 51 -6.91 18.67 -8.98
N SER A 52 -7.18 18.64 -7.68
CA SER A 52 -6.28 19.14 -6.62
C SER A 52 -5.31 18.08 -6.09
N LEU A 53 -5.44 16.82 -6.49
CA LEU A 53 -4.61 15.72 -6.01
C LEU A 53 -3.28 15.64 -6.80
N PRO A 54 -2.11 15.86 -6.15
CA PRO A 54 -0.83 15.72 -6.81
C PRO A 54 -0.50 14.25 -7.07
N LEU A 55 0.09 13.98 -8.24
CA LEU A 55 0.49 12.65 -8.67
C LEU A 55 1.97 12.68 -9.04
N THR A 56 2.73 11.71 -8.54
CA THR A 56 4.09 11.44 -8.96
C THR A 56 4.12 10.16 -9.79
N LEU A 57 4.72 10.21 -10.99
CA LEU A 57 4.82 9.07 -11.90
C LEU A 57 6.28 8.64 -12.05
N PHE A 58 6.52 7.33 -12.04
CA PHE A 58 7.79 6.70 -12.39
C PHE A 58 7.56 5.85 -13.64
N TYR A 59 8.39 5.99 -14.66
CA TYR A 59 8.20 5.29 -15.94
C TYR A 59 9.52 5.04 -16.67
N PRO A 60 9.64 3.95 -17.45
CA PRO A 60 10.82 3.66 -18.25
C PRO A 60 11.09 4.74 -19.29
N LYS A 61 12.35 5.18 -19.40
CA LYS A 61 12.76 6.28 -20.29
C LYS A 61 12.50 5.97 -21.76
N ASP A 62 12.68 4.73 -22.15
CA ASP A 62 12.53 4.24 -23.53
C ASP A 62 11.07 4.12 -23.99
N ARG A 63 10.12 4.01 -23.05
CA ARG A 63 8.68 3.89 -23.32
C ARG A 63 7.90 5.18 -23.10
N GLY A 64 8.43 6.13 -22.31
CA GLY A 64 7.67 7.30 -21.89
C GLY A 64 6.47 6.92 -21.02
N LEU A 65 5.45 7.77 -21.01
CA LEU A 65 4.18 7.57 -20.28
C LEU A 65 3.18 6.75 -21.11
N GLN A 66 3.54 5.52 -21.49
CA GLN A 66 2.71 4.63 -22.30
C GLN A 66 2.64 3.23 -21.69
N GLY A 67 1.66 2.43 -22.15
CA GLY A 67 1.48 1.05 -21.71
C GLY A 67 0.78 0.94 -20.36
N SER A 68 0.96 -0.21 -19.71
CA SER A 68 0.27 -0.56 -18.47
C SER A 68 0.67 0.34 -17.30
N CYS A 69 -0.25 0.50 -16.33
CA CYS A 69 -0.04 1.39 -15.20
C CYS A 69 -0.42 0.72 -13.87
N LEU A 70 0.50 0.79 -12.90
CA LEU A 70 0.21 0.50 -11.50
C LEU A 70 -0.10 1.81 -10.77
N ILE A 71 -1.27 1.91 -10.14
CA ILE A 71 -1.56 2.94 -9.16
C ILE A 71 -1.11 2.42 -7.80
N PHE A 72 -0.01 2.97 -7.27
CA PHE A 72 0.60 2.53 -6.01
C PHE A 72 0.39 3.55 -4.90
N TYR A 73 -0.44 3.19 -3.93
CA TYR A 73 -0.71 4.00 -2.73
C TYR A 73 0.32 3.65 -1.66
N HIS A 74 1.04 4.67 -1.17
CA HIS A 74 2.07 4.46 -0.16
C HIS A 74 1.50 4.19 1.23
N GLY A 75 2.25 3.48 2.07
CA GLY A 75 1.98 3.28 3.48
C GLY A 75 2.26 4.51 4.34
N GLY A 76 2.18 4.33 5.66
CA GLY A 76 2.45 5.37 6.64
C GLY A 76 1.25 5.73 7.51
N GLY A 77 0.32 4.78 7.73
CA GLY A 77 -0.81 4.94 8.65
C GLY A 77 -1.74 6.10 8.28
N PHE A 78 -1.93 6.39 7.01
CA PHE A 78 -2.68 7.56 6.49
C PHE A 78 -2.16 8.92 6.98
N GLY A 79 -1.03 8.97 7.69
CA GLY A 79 -0.51 10.18 8.32
C GLY A 79 0.88 10.60 7.89
N HIS A 80 1.74 9.66 7.50
CA HIS A 80 3.07 9.95 6.97
C HIS A 80 3.03 10.04 5.44
N PRO A 81 3.74 11.00 4.82
CA PRO A 81 3.87 11.06 3.37
C PRO A 81 4.78 9.96 2.83
N ALA A 82 4.80 9.78 1.51
CA ALA A 82 5.66 8.81 0.84
C ALA A 82 7.13 9.00 1.25
N ALA A 83 7.69 7.98 1.92
CA ALA A 83 9.08 7.95 2.35
C ALA A 83 10.01 7.47 1.21
N PRO A 84 11.34 7.66 1.32
CA PRO A 84 12.27 7.27 0.27
C PRO A 84 12.19 5.81 -0.17
N GLN A 85 11.86 4.87 0.74
CA GLN A 85 11.68 3.46 0.38
C GLN A 85 10.49 3.22 -0.55
N HIS A 86 9.36 3.95 -0.37
CA HIS A 86 8.21 3.84 -1.29
C HIS A 86 8.57 4.30 -2.70
N ARG A 87 9.31 5.42 -2.81
CA ARG A 87 9.78 5.94 -4.09
C ARG A 87 10.76 5.00 -4.78
N ARG A 88 11.64 4.36 -3.99
CA ARG A 88 12.57 3.33 -4.48
C ARG A 88 11.81 2.10 -4.99
N LEU A 89 10.82 1.63 -4.25
CA LEU A 89 9.97 0.50 -4.68
C LEU A 89 9.20 0.85 -5.94
N ALA A 90 8.58 2.04 -6.01
CA ALA A 90 7.85 2.49 -7.20
C ALA A 90 8.75 2.53 -8.44
N ALA A 91 9.96 3.09 -8.32
CA ALA A 91 10.93 3.11 -9.41
C ALA A 91 11.42 1.71 -9.80
N PHE A 92 11.61 0.80 -8.81
CA PHE A 92 11.96 -0.59 -9.06
C PHE A 92 10.85 -1.32 -9.83
N LEU A 93 9.59 -1.18 -9.39
CA LEU A 93 8.45 -1.81 -10.06
C LEU A 93 8.25 -1.26 -11.48
N ALA A 94 8.41 0.06 -11.69
CA ALA A 94 8.36 0.65 -13.02
C ALA A 94 9.41 0.04 -13.96
N ARG A 95 10.62 -0.15 -13.45
CA ARG A 95 11.74 -0.74 -14.19
C ARG A 95 11.50 -2.22 -14.52
N GLU A 96 11.27 -3.03 -13.50
CA GLU A 96 11.21 -4.49 -13.64
C GLU A 96 9.92 -4.98 -14.29
N ALA A 97 8.79 -4.29 -14.08
CA ALA A 97 7.53 -4.63 -14.74
C ALA A 97 7.31 -3.86 -16.06
N HIS A 98 8.24 -3.01 -16.49
CA HIS A 98 8.15 -2.20 -17.69
C HIS A 98 6.83 -1.43 -17.81
N CYS A 99 6.36 -0.83 -16.72
CA CYS A 99 5.10 -0.11 -16.63
C CYS A 99 5.27 1.31 -16.08
N THR A 100 4.24 2.13 -16.18
CA THR A 100 4.15 3.36 -15.40
C THR A 100 3.69 3.03 -13.98
N VAL A 101 4.36 3.57 -12.95
CA VAL A 101 3.89 3.53 -11.55
C VAL A 101 3.45 4.93 -11.16
N LEU A 102 2.16 5.10 -10.89
CA LEU A 102 1.53 6.33 -10.46
C LEU A 102 1.39 6.30 -8.94
N CYS A 103 1.98 7.26 -8.25
CA CYS A 103 1.94 7.41 -6.79
C CYS A 103 1.14 8.67 -6.44
N PRO A 104 -0.11 8.54 -5.95
CA PRO A 104 -0.89 9.68 -5.47
C PRO A 104 -0.35 10.20 -4.13
N GLU A 105 -0.31 11.53 -3.99
CA GLU A 105 0.00 12.18 -2.73
C GLU A 105 -1.33 12.53 -2.02
N TYR A 106 -2.01 11.50 -1.53
CA TYR A 106 -3.33 11.60 -0.93
C TYR A 106 -3.34 12.41 0.38
N ARG A 107 -4.50 12.96 0.75
CA ARG A 107 -4.71 13.77 1.95
C ARG A 107 -4.43 12.97 3.23
N LEU A 108 -3.69 13.56 4.17
CA LEU A 108 -3.12 12.89 5.33
C LEU A 108 -3.72 13.36 6.66
N LEU A 109 -3.74 12.43 7.63
CA LEU A 109 -3.95 12.71 9.04
C LEU A 109 -2.87 13.65 9.60
N PRO A 110 -3.15 14.41 10.65
CA PRO A 110 -4.43 14.54 11.35
C PRO A 110 -5.40 15.52 10.70
N ARG A 111 -5.00 16.21 9.61
CA ARG A 111 -5.81 17.26 8.99
C ARG A 111 -7.00 16.71 8.23
N HIS A 112 -6.87 15.55 7.65
CA HIS A 112 -7.88 14.94 6.78
C HIS A 112 -8.22 13.52 7.25
N PRO A 113 -9.21 13.36 8.15
CA PRO A 113 -9.70 12.07 8.60
C PRO A 113 -10.46 11.33 7.49
N TYR A 114 -10.95 10.12 7.80
CA TYR A 114 -11.84 9.38 6.91
C TYR A 114 -13.07 10.20 6.53
N PRO A 115 -13.51 10.21 5.25
CA PRO A 115 -13.06 9.35 4.15
C PRO A 115 -12.02 9.97 3.20
N ALA A 116 -11.34 11.07 3.55
CA ALA A 116 -10.56 11.88 2.63
C ALA A 116 -9.55 11.10 1.76
N ALA A 117 -8.74 10.23 2.36
CA ALA A 117 -7.75 9.43 1.61
C ALA A 117 -8.41 8.40 0.68
N ARG A 118 -9.57 7.84 1.07
CA ARG A 118 -10.37 6.93 0.24
C ARG A 118 -10.90 7.64 -1.01
N GLU A 119 -11.40 8.86 -0.88
CA GLU A 119 -11.86 9.69 -2.00
C GLU A 119 -10.72 10.02 -2.96
N ASP A 120 -9.52 10.34 -2.42
CA ASP A 120 -8.33 10.60 -3.22
C ASP A 120 -7.85 9.36 -3.95
N ALA A 121 -7.95 8.17 -3.33
CA ALA A 121 -7.61 6.92 -3.99
C ALA A 121 -8.49 6.66 -5.22
N LEU A 122 -9.77 6.89 -5.09
CA LEU A 122 -10.71 6.75 -6.20
C LEU A 122 -10.47 7.80 -7.30
N THR A 123 -10.17 9.04 -6.90
CA THR A 123 -9.80 10.13 -7.82
C THR A 123 -8.56 9.78 -8.65
N ALA A 124 -7.53 9.21 -8.00
CA ALA A 124 -6.31 8.76 -8.70
C ALA A 124 -6.61 7.63 -9.69
N TYR A 125 -7.49 6.69 -9.31
CA TYR A 125 -7.88 5.60 -10.19
C TYR A 125 -8.66 6.11 -11.41
N ALA A 126 -9.65 6.97 -11.21
CA ALA A 126 -10.41 7.58 -12.31
C ALA A 126 -9.51 8.38 -13.25
N TRP A 127 -8.54 9.12 -12.70
CA TRP A 127 -7.55 9.83 -13.50
C TRP A 127 -6.69 8.87 -14.33
N ALA A 128 -6.23 7.76 -13.74
CA ALA A 128 -5.42 6.77 -14.45
C ALA A 128 -6.20 6.12 -15.61
N VAL A 129 -7.47 5.77 -15.41
CA VAL A 129 -8.35 5.26 -16.47
C VAL A 129 -8.45 6.23 -17.64
N SER A 130 -8.61 7.52 -17.34
CA SER A 130 -8.67 8.56 -18.38
C SER A 130 -7.33 8.82 -19.07
N ALA A 131 -6.22 8.80 -18.31
CA ALA A 131 -4.88 9.09 -18.83
C ALA A 131 -4.26 7.93 -19.62
N PHE A 132 -4.68 6.69 -19.33
CA PHE A 132 -4.20 5.45 -19.93
C PHE A 132 -5.36 4.60 -20.47
N PRO A 133 -6.16 5.08 -21.43
CA PRO A 133 -7.46 4.48 -21.80
C PRO A 133 -7.37 3.06 -22.38
N TRP A 134 -6.21 2.66 -22.86
CA TRP A 134 -5.96 1.34 -23.45
C TRP A 134 -5.00 0.47 -22.64
N ALA A 135 -4.64 0.92 -21.45
CA ALA A 135 -3.69 0.23 -20.62
C ALA A 135 -4.36 -0.81 -19.71
N ALA A 136 -3.69 -1.92 -19.45
CA ALA A 136 -4.01 -2.75 -18.30
C ALA A 136 -3.62 -1.98 -17.04
N LEU A 137 -4.56 -1.84 -16.10
CA LEU A 137 -4.36 -1.11 -14.85
C LEU A 137 -4.26 -2.08 -13.69
N ALA A 138 -3.32 -1.84 -12.78
CA ALA A 138 -3.24 -2.52 -11.51
C ALA A 138 -3.40 -1.52 -10.36
N LEU A 139 -3.98 -1.97 -9.25
CA LEU A 139 -4.04 -1.23 -8.00
C LEU A 139 -3.11 -1.91 -6.99
N GLY A 140 -2.32 -1.12 -6.28
CA GLY A 140 -1.44 -1.69 -5.26
C GLY A 140 -1.11 -0.70 -4.17
N GLY A 141 -0.60 -1.22 -3.04
CA GLY A 141 -0.13 -0.40 -1.95
C GLY A 141 0.36 -1.21 -0.76
N ASP A 142 1.11 -0.54 0.08
CA ASP A 142 1.63 -1.11 1.31
C ASP A 142 0.93 -0.53 2.54
N SER A 143 0.66 -1.35 3.56
CA SER A 143 0.08 -0.91 4.83
C SER A 143 -1.24 -0.13 4.65
N ALA A 144 -1.32 1.14 5.06
CA ALA A 144 -2.45 2.04 4.81
C ALA A 144 -2.75 2.22 3.31
N GLY A 145 -1.73 2.20 2.46
CA GLY A 145 -1.89 2.23 1.01
C GLY A 145 -2.55 0.97 0.47
N GLY A 146 -2.34 -0.19 1.11
CA GLY A 146 -3.06 -1.41 0.80
C GLY A 146 -4.56 -1.29 1.05
N ALA A 147 -4.98 -0.60 2.12
CA ALA A 147 -6.39 -0.25 2.32
C ALA A 147 -6.94 0.61 1.19
N LEU A 148 -6.17 1.62 0.75
CA LEU A 148 -6.59 2.51 -0.34
C LEU A 148 -6.73 1.77 -1.67
N ALA A 149 -5.83 0.83 -1.97
CA ALA A 149 -5.94 -0.04 -3.14
C ALA A 149 -7.20 -0.93 -3.08
N ALA A 150 -7.50 -1.51 -1.90
CA ALA A 150 -8.70 -2.31 -1.70
C ALA A 150 -9.98 -1.47 -1.78
N PHE A 151 -10.00 -0.24 -1.27
CA PHE A 151 -11.11 0.70 -1.45
C PHE A 151 -11.32 1.05 -2.93
N ALA A 152 -10.25 1.40 -3.65
CA ALA A 152 -10.35 1.75 -5.07
C ALA A 152 -10.87 0.57 -5.91
N MET A 153 -10.45 -0.67 -5.59
CA MET A 153 -10.99 -1.89 -6.22
C MET A 153 -12.49 -2.06 -5.95
N THR A 154 -12.94 -1.77 -4.73
CA THR A 154 -14.35 -1.94 -4.35
C THR A 154 -15.25 -0.83 -4.92
N ASP A 155 -14.79 0.41 -4.85
CA ASP A 155 -15.59 1.60 -5.18
C ASP A 155 -15.56 1.92 -6.69
N GLY A 156 -14.46 1.60 -7.37
CA GLY A 156 -14.27 1.91 -8.79
C GLY A 156 -15.40 1.38 -9.70
N PRO A 157 -15.73 0.09 -9.65
CA PRO A 157 -16.82 -0.46 -10.45
C PRO A 157 -18.19 0.18 -10.19
N GLN A 158 -18.44 0.64 -8.96
CA GLN A 158 -19.68 1.35 -8.60
C GLN A 158 -19.76 2.73 -9.28
N GLN A 159 -18.62 3.27 -9.71
CA GLN A 159 -18.52 4.52 -10.48
C GLN A 159 -18.27 4.28 -11.98
N GLY A 160 -18.45 3.06 -12.46
CA GLY A 160 -18.25 2.71 -13.87
C GLY A 160 -16.78 2.61 -14.30
N LEU A 161 -15.84 2.57 -13.36
CA LEU A 161 -14.43 2.32 -13.70
C LEU A 161 -14.21 0.83 -14.00
N PRO A 162 -13.31 0.47 -14.93
CA PRO A 162 -13.01 -0.93 -15.23
C PRO A 162 -12.45 -1.66 -14.01
N ALA A 163 -12.58 -2.98 -13.95
CA ALA A 163 -11.88 -3.77 -12.93
C ALA A 163 -10.37 -3.73 -13.20
N PRO A 164 -9.51 -3.63 -12.17
CA PRO A 164 -8.07 -3.72 -12.36
C PRO A 164 -7.66 -5.14 -12.77
N ALA A 165 -6.55 -5.28 -13.48
CA ALA A 165 -5.97 -6.56 -13.84
C ALA A 165 -5.34 -7.28 -12.63
N LEU A 166 -4.79 -6.50 -11.68
CA LEU A 166 -4.17 -7.01 -10.45
C LEU A 166 -4.47 -6.11 -9.26
N LEU A 167 -4.71 -6.72 -8.10
CA LEU A 167 -4.65 -6.10 -6.79
C LEU A 167 -3.38 -6.57 -6.05
N LEU A 168 -2.43 -5.65 -5.81
CA LEU A 168 -1.16 -5.92 -5.16
C LEU A 168 -1.14 -5.33 -3.75
N LEU A 169 -1.21 -6.17 -2.72
CA LEU A 169 -1.33 -5.76 -1.33
C LEU A 169 -0.11 -6.19 -0.51
N ILE A 170 0.54 -5.26 0.14
CA ILE A 170 1.74 -5.49 0.94
C ILE A 170 1.41 -5.18 2.40
N TYR A 171 1.33 -6.21 3.26
CA TYR A 171 0.93 -6.12 4.68
C TYR A 171 -0.18 -5.09 4.95
N PRO A 172 -1.33 -5.19 4.28
CA PRO A 172 -2.34 -4.13 4.23
C PRO A 172 -3.06 -3.91 5.57
N VAL A 173 -3.50 -2.65 5.81
CA VAL A 173 -4.45 -2.27 6.87
C VAL A 173 -5.87 -2.56 6.37
N LEU A 174 -6.64 -3.42 7.06
CA LEU A 174 -7.95 -3.88 6.55
C LEU A 174 -9.07 -3.91 7.59
N ASP A 175 -8.77 -3.88 8.89
CA ASP A 175 -9.73 -4.05 9.97
C ASP A 175 -9.60 -3.01 11.08
N GLY A 176 -10.51 -2.04 11.12
CA GLY A 176 -10.59 -1.02 12.18
C GLY A 176 -11.27 -1.49 13.45
N THR A 177 -11.82 -2.72 13.49
CA THR A 177 -12.39 -3.28 14.72
C THR A 177 -11.30 -3.74 15.70
N LEU A 178 -10.05 -3.90 15.21
CA LEU A 178 -8.88 -4.29 16.00
C LEU A 178 -9.05 -5.63 16.72
N SER A 179 -9.87 -6.54 16.20
CA SER A 179 -10.33 -7.74 16.89
C SER A 179 -9.53 -9.00 16.57
N THR A 180 -8.54 -8.93 15.67
CA THR A 180 -7.77 -10.11 15.26
C THR A 180 -6.78 -10.59 16.32
N PRO A 181 -6.47 -11.90 16.37
CA PRO A 181 -5.49 -12.43 17.31
C PRO A 181 -4.10 -11.79 17.23
N SER A 182 -3.63 -11.42 16.01
CA SER A 182 -2.35 -10.75 15.83
C SER A 182 -2.31 -9.36 16.47
N MET A 183 -3.44 -8.64 16.55
CA MET A 183 -3.54 -7.38 17.29
C MET A 183 -3.21 -7.55 18.77
N ALA A 184 -3.69 -8.64 19.40
CA ALA A 184 -3.38 -8.96 20.79
C ALA A 184 -1.94 -9.48 20.95
N ALA A 185 -1.44 -10.26 19.99
CA ALA A 185 -0.12 -10.89 20.06
C ALA A 185 1.04 -9.90 19.88
N PHE A 186 0.83 -8.79 19.14
CA PHE A 186 1.90 -7.87 18.75
C PHE A 186 1.68 -6.41 19.22
N PRO A 187 1.62 -6.17 20.56
CA PRO A 187 1.34 -4.84 21.11
C PRO A 187 2.51 -3.85 20.95
N SER A 188 3.74 -4.34 20.73
CA SER A 188 4.96 -3.52 20.78
C SER A 188 6.08 -4.00 19.84
N THR A 189 5.72 -4.52 18.66
CA THR A 189 6.70 -4.88 17.61
C THR A 189 7.40 -3.64 17.04
N PRO A 190 8.59 -3.80 16.44
CA PRO A 190 9.30 -2.72 15.77
C PRO A 190 8.51 -2.12 14.61
N LEU A 191 8.81 -0.87 14.28
CA LEU A 191 8.26 -0.07 13.18
C LEU A 191 6.78 0.23 13.37
N TRP A 192 5.92 -0.78 13.34
CA TRP A 192 4.48 -0.69 13.56
C TRP A 192 4.01 -1.78 14.52
N ASN A 193 2.99 -1.47 15.31
CA ASN A 193 2.45 -2.39 16.32
C ASN A 193 0.98 -2.04 16.65
N ALA A 194 0.34 -2.87 17.48
CA ALA A 194 -1.06 -2.67 17.80
C ALA A 194 -1.37 -1.33 18.46
N ARG A 195 -0.45 -0.78 19.29
CA ARG A 195 -0.63 0.55 19.90
C ARG A 195 -0.65 1.66 18.85
N CYS A 196 0.28 1.61 17.89
CA CYS A 196 0.31 2.56 16.77
C CYS A 196 -0.95 2.40 15.90
N ASN A 197 -1.36 1.16 15.61
CA ASN A 197 -2.54 0.86 14.82
C ASN A 197 -3.82 1.39 15.50
N GLN A 198 -3.97 1.18 16.81
CA GLN A 198 -5.09 1.72 17.58
C GLN A 198 -5.11 3.27 17.57
N ALA A 199 -3.96 3.91 17.75
CA ALA A 199 -3.84 5.37 17.69
C ALA A 199 -4.20 5.91 16.31
N MET A 200 -3.77 5.24 15.24
CA MET A 200 -4.09 5.58 13.85
C MET A 200 -5.61 5.48 13.60
N TRP A 201 -6.24 4.36 13.94
CA TRP A 201 -7.67 4.17 13.76
C TRP A 201 -8.51 5.16 14.57
N SER A 202 -8.11 5.44 15.82
CA SER A 202 -8.76 6.47 16.64
C SER A 202 -8.71 7.85 15.98
N MET A 203 -7.55 8.23 15.41
CA MET A 203 -7.38 9.51 14.72
C MET A 203 -8.13 9.54 13.39
N LEU A 204 -8.18 8.42 12.67
CA LEU A 204 -8.84 8.29 11.37
C LEU A 204 -10.36 8.40 11.49
N LEU A 205 -10.94 7.71 12.48
CA LEU A 205 -12.38 7.55 12.61
C LEU A 205 -13.05 8.62 13.49
N GLN A 206 -12.31 9.23 14.43
CA GLN A 206 -12.85 10.24 15.37
C GLN A 206 -14.14 9.79 16.09
N GLY A 207 -14.22 8.49 16.42
CA GLY A 207 -15.37 7.89 17.08
C GLY A 207 -16.45 7.31 16.16
N ALA A 208 -16.27 7.36 14.85
CA ALA A 208 -17.20 6.71 13.90
C ALA A 208 -17.07 5.19 13.90
N ASP A 209 -18.08 4.49 13.38
CA ASP A 209 -18.05 3.04 13.18
C ASP A 209 -16.87 2.64 12.28
N PRO A 210 -16.01 1.68 12.72
CA PRO A 210 -14.87 1.24 11.92
C PRO A 210 -15.24 0.43 10.68
N ARG A 211 -16.38 -0.24 10.65
CA ARG A 211 -16.72 -1.19 9.58
C ARG A 211 -16.79 -0.57 8.17
N PRO A 212 -17.40 0.60 7.96
CA PRO A 212 -17.38 1.25 6.65
C PRO A 212 -15.99 1.71 6.18
N ALA A 213 -15.06 1.89 7.13
CA ALA A 213 -13.68 2.27 6.88
C ALA A 213 -12.71 1.07 6.84
N SER A 214 -13.23 -0.15 6.85
CA SER A 214 -12.45 -1.39 6.88
C SER A 214 -12.70 -2.23 5.63
N PRO A 215 -11.75 -2.35 4.72
CA PRO A 215 -11.91 -3.15 3.49
C PRO A 215 -12.34 -4.59 3.75
N LEU A 216 -11.95 -5.17 4.89
CA LEU A 216 -12.32 -6.53 5.28
C LEU A 216 -13.84 -6.76 5.31
N PHE A 217 -14.65 -5.74 5.58
CA PHE A 217 -16.11 -5.86 5.72
C PHE A 217 -16.91 -5.31 4.54
N LEU A 218 -16.26 -4.66 3.59
CA LEU A 218 -16.96 -4.09 2.44
C LEU A 218 -17.43 -5.18 1.45
N PRO A 219 -18.53 -4.96 0.72
CA PRO A 219 -18.94 -5.86 -0.33
C PRO A 219 -17.86 -5.97 -1.40
N LEU A 220 -17.69 -7.16 -1.97
CA LEU A 220 -16.77 -7.39 -3.08
C LEU A 220 -17.52 -7.16 -4.41
N SER A 221 -16.97 -6.31 -5.26
CA SER A 221 -17.49 -6.05 -6.61
C SER A 221 -16.91 -7.06 -7.60
N HIS A 222 -17.73 -7.59 -8.50
CA HIS A 222 -17.30 -8.53 -9.55
C HIS A 222 -17.25 -7.85 -10.91
N PRO A 223 -16.32 -8.27 -11.81
CA PRO A 223 -15.35 -9.34 -11.64
C PRO A 223 -14.20 -8.94 -10.69
N LEU A 224 -13.71 -9.89 -9.90
CA LEU A 224 -12.54 -9.69 -9.05
C LEU A 224 -11.25 -9.83 -9.88
N PRO A 225 -10.23 -8.99 -9.62
CA PRO A 225 -8.90 -9.13 -10.22
C PRO A 225 -8.15 -10.36 -9.70
N ALA A 226 -7.04 -10.71 -10.35
CA ALA A 226 -6.01 -11.48 -9.69
C ALA A 226 -5.45 -10.72 -8.48
N VAL A 227 -5.04 -11.43 -7.42
CA VAL A 227 -4.56 -10.82 -6.18
C VAL A 227 -3.17 -11.36 -5.83
N TYR A 228 -2.23 -10.46 -5.63
CA TYR A 228 -0.94 -10.75 -5.03
C TYR A 228 -0.90 -10.08 -3.66
N MET A 229 -0.72 -10.86 -2.59
CA MET A 229 -0.73 -10.38 -1.23
C MET A 229 0.50 -10.84 -0.45
N GLU A 230 1.01 -9.95 0.38
CA GLU A 230 2.06 -10.26 1.34
C GLU A 230 1.61 -9.91 2.75
N THR A 231 2.01 -10.72 3.71
CA THR A 231 1.89 -10.46 5.15
C THR A 231 3.24 -10.64 5.83
N ALA A 232 3.41 -10.06 7.02
CA ALA A 232 4.59 -10.25 7.85
C ALA A 232 4.23 -11.11 9.07
N GLU A 233 5.11 -12.04 9.47
CA GLU A 233 4.80 -12.94 10.58
C GLU A 233 4.71 -12.22 11.93
N VAL A 234 5.57 -11.21 12.16
CA VAL A 234 5.68 -10.46 13.42
C VAL A 234 4.96 -9.12 13.29
N ASP A 235 3.69 -9.17 12.89
CA ASP A 235 2.90 -7.98 12.56
C ASP A 235 1.49 -8.06 13.15
N CYS A 236 1.03 -6.98 13.76
CA CYS A 236 -0.33 -6.88 14.28
C CYS A 236 -1.41 -6.93 13.18
N LEU A 237 -1.05 -6.64 11.93
CA LEU A 237 -1.95 -6.69 10.76
C LEU A 237 -1.95 -8.05 10.03
N ARG A 238 -1.14 -9.02 10.49
CA ARG A 238 -0.99 -10.32 9.84
C ARG A 238 -2.33 -11.01 9.58
N ASP A 239 -3.12 -11.14 10.63
CA ASP A 239 -4.32 -11.97 10.57
C ASP A 239 -5.44 -11.32 9.75
N GLU A 240 -5.58 -10.00 9.77
CA GLU A 240 -6.54 -9.30 8.89
C GLU A 240 -6.16 -9.45 7.41
N GLY A 241 -4.86 -9.44 7.08
CA GLY A 241 -4.37 -9.74 5.74
C GLY A 241 -4.72 -11.16 5.30
N LEU A 242 -4.46 -12.16 6.15
CA LEU A 242 -4.79 -13.57 5.86
C LEU A 242 -6.31 -13.80 5.74
N LEU A 243 -7.10 -13.15 6.58
CA LEU A 243 -8.57 -13.22 6.49
C LEU A 243 -9.08 -12.61 5.19
N TYR A 244 -8.54 -11.49 4.76
CA TYR A 244 -8.94 -10.84 3.51
C TYR A 244 -8.53 -11.66 2.29
N ALA A 245 -7.33 -12.24 2.29
CA ALA A 245 -6.88 -13.16 1.24
C ALA A 245 -7.84 -14.34 1.08
N ARG A 246 -8.22 -14.98 2.19
CA ARG A 246 -9.19 -16.07 2.21
C ARG A 246 -10.55 -15.63 1.66
N ARG A 247 -11.06 -14.49 2.11
CA ARG A 247 -12.33 -13.93 1.66
C ARG A 247 -12.35 -13.68 0.15
N LEU A 248 -11.27 -13.14 -0.40
CA LEU A 248 -11.13 -12.93 -1.85
C LEU A 248 -11.09 -14.25 -2.61
N GLN A 249 -10.39 -15.26 -2.08
CA GLN A 249 -10.32 -16.59 -2.66
C GLN A 249 -11.67 -17.29 -2.66
N GLU A 250 -12.41 -17.23 -1.54
CA GLU A 250 -13.77 -17.76 -1.41
C GLU A 250 -14.77 -17.07 -2.36
N ALA A 251 -14.52 -15.81 -2.70
CA ALA A 251 -15.28 -15.06 -3.69
C ALA A 251 -14.85 -15.34 -5.14
N GLY A 252 -13.89 -16.23 -5.38
CA GLY A 252 -13.47 -16.68 -6.71
C GLY A 252 -12.27 -15.94 -7.30
N ALA A 253 -11.57 -15.08 -6.55
CA ALA A 253 -10.35 -14.45 -7.04
C ALA A 253 -9.17 -15.46 -7.07
N ALA A 254 -8.30 -15.32 -8.07
CA ALA A 254 -7.00 -16.01 -8.09
C ALA A 254 -6.05 -15.30 -7.11
N VAL A 255 -5.83 -15.88 -5.92
CA VAL A 255 -5.04 -15.28 -4.85
C VAL A 255 -3.69 -15.98 -4.70
N THR A 256 -2.59 -15.22 -4.81
CA THR A 256 -1.25 -15.62 -4.38
C THR A 256 -0.93 -14.86 -3.09
N CYS A 257 -0.70 -15.57 -1.99
CA CYS A 257 -0.43 -14.97 -0.69
C CYS A 257 0.89 -15.50 -0.09
N HIS A 258 1.77 -14.59 0.33
CA HIS A 258 3.06 -14.88 0.95
C HIS A 258 3.13 -14.30 2.36
N THR A 259 3.57 -15.11 3.33
CA THR A 259 3.92 -14.61 4.67
C THR A 259 5.43 -14.63 4.84
N LEU A 260 6.06 -13.46 5.07
CA LEU A 260 7.48 -13.38 5.34
C LEU A 260 7.78 -13.72 6.79
N CYS A 261 8.36 -14.92 7.02
CA CYS A 261 8.68 -15.42 8.35
C CYS A 261 9.72 -14.54 9.06
N GLY A 262 9.53 -14.27 10.36
CA GLY A 262 10.41 -13.46 11.20
C GLY A 262 10.48 -11.98 10.79
N ALA A 263 9.63 -11.51 9.89
CA ALA A 263 9.59 -10.12 9.45
C ALA A 263 8.60 -9.29 10.30
N PRO A 264 8.96 -8.06 10.69
CA PRO A 264 8.03 -7.09 11.25
C PRO A 264 7.24 -6.40 10.15
N HIS A 265 6.19 -5.66 10.53
CA HIS A 265 5.52 -4.72 9.64
C HIS A 265 6.52 -3.73 8.99
N GLY A 266 6.30 -3.34 7.73
CA GLY A 266 7.18 -2.38 7.06
C GLY A 266 8.58 -2.92 6.74
N TYR A 267 8.72 -4.22 6.60
CA TYR A 267 10.01 -4.89 6.33
C TYR A 267 10.71 -4.40 5.05
N ASP A 268 10.02 -3.69 4.17
CA ASP A 268 10.60 -3.06 2.97
C ASP A 268 11.70 -2.03 3.29
N ILE A 269 11.79 -1.55 4.54
CA ILE A 269 12.93 -0.73 5.00
C ILE A 269 14.27 -1.47 4.86
N ALA A 270 14.23 -2.80 4.90
CA ALA A 270 15.39 -3.67 4.71
C ALA A 270 15.58 -4.07 3.23
N PHE A 271 15.36 -3.14 2.30
CA PHE A 271 15.38 -3.37 0.85
C PHE A 271 16.65 -4.02 0.30
N SER A 272 17.75 -4.02 1.05
CA SER A 272 19.00 -4.71 0.68
C SER A 272 19.06 -6.18 1.14
N ALA A 273 18.11 -6.63 1.97
CA ALA A 273 18.06 -8.02 2.42
C ALA A 273 17.60 -8.93 1.27
N PRO A 274 18.29 -10.07 1.02
CA PRO A 274 17.98 -10.95 -0.12
C PRO A 274 16.52 -11.42 -0.16
N ARG A 275 15.92 -11.72 1.01
CA ARG A 275 14.52 -12.15 1.10
C ARG A 275 13.53 -11.05 0.73
N VAL A 276 13.83 -9.79 1.08
CA VAL A 276 13.02 -8.63 0.70
C VAL A 276 13.17 -8.36 -0.80
N GLN A 277 14.40 -8.46 -1.33
CA GLN A 277 14.63 -8.33 -2.78
C GLN A 277 13.89 -9.40 -3.58
N ALA A 278 13.83 -10.64 -3.09
CA ALA A 278 13.07 -11.71 -3.73
C ALA A 278 11.57 -11.38 -3.80
N LEU A 279 11.00 -10.78 -2.74
CA LEU A 279 9.60 -10.32 -2.77
C LEU A 279 9.40 -9.16 -3.75
N TRP A 280 10.34 -8.22 -3.83
CA TRP A 280 10.27 -7.14 -4.82
C TRP A 280 10.23 -7.69 -6.26
N GLN A 281 11.06 -8.71 -6.56
CA GLN A 281 11.03 -9.40 -7.85
C GLN A 281 9.70 -10.12 -8.09
N ALA A 282 9.15 -10.80 -7.07
CA ALA A 282 7.87 -11.48 -7.16
C ALA A 282 6.71 -10.50 -7.43
N ARG A 283 6.73 -9.30 -6.82
CA ARG A 283 5.78 -8.21 -7.10
C ARG A 283 5.85 -7.77 -8.57
N ALA A 284 7.07 -7.55 -9.07
CA ALA A 284 7.28 -7.17 -10.47
C ALA A 284 6.82 -8.26 -11.43
N GLU A 285 7.07 -9.54 -11.12
CA GLU A 285 6.61 -10.68 -11.89
C GLU A 285 5.09 -10.78 -11.93
N ALA A 286 4.42 -10.57 -10.77
CA ALA A 286 2.96 -10.55 -10.71
C ALA A 286 2.37 -9.43 -11.59
N LEU A 287 3.00 -8.25 -11.61
CA LEU A 287 2.59 -7.15 -12.49
C LEU A 287 2.80 -7.50 -13.97
N ARG A 288 3.95 -8.06 -14.36
CA ARG A 288 4.19 -8.49 -15.75
C ARG A 288 3.10 -9.42 -16.25
N LYS A 289 2.82 -10.48 -15.47
CA LYS A 289 1.78 -11.47 -15.80
C LYS A 289 0.39 -10.87 -15.92
N ALA A 290 0.08 -9.86 -15.12
CA ALA A 290 -1.22 -9.20 -15.17
C ALA A 290 -1.34 -8.22 -16.35
N PHE A 291 -0.22 -7.79 -16.92
CA PHE A 291 -0.16 -6.83 -18.03
C PHE A 291 0.04 -7.49 -19.42
N GLU A 292 0.28 -8.80 -19.45
CA GLU A 292 0.27 -9.65 -20.66
C GLU A 292 -1.17 -9.93 -21.13
#